data_ba9e383a8850a99549d1fa7e9798363d
#
_entry.id   ba9e383a8850a99549d1fa7e9798363d
#
_cell.length_a   1.000
_cell.length_b   1.000
_cell.length_c   1.000
_cell.angle_alpha   90.00
_cell.angle_beta   90.00
_cell.angle_gamma   90.00
#
_symmetry.space_group_name_H-M   'P 1'
#
loop_
_entity.id
_entity.type
_entity.pdbx_description
1 polymer ?
#
loop_
_entity_poly.entity_id
_entity_poly.type
_entity_poly.pdbx_seq_one_letter_code
_entity_poly.pdbx_strand_id
1 'polypeptide(L)'
;MTQRNLEELLRSVPSTVDMLRNAQVGPNVYPGVPAEYTNWRDEQWGWQNTCVLYNQSFHMAELAVEGPDAMTLLSRLGVNTFGNFDVDRAKQFVPCTPDGYVIGDVILFHLAEEEFNLVGRAPVLNWVTYHAQTGGYDMQVALDQRSALRTDGRRKHYRFQVQGPHAMDVIARALGTQPPELRFFNLTSAEIEGVTVRALRHGMAGQPGWELFGPWEDYEPVHAALVAAGQEFGLRLVGGRAYSSNALESGWIPSPLPAIYTGDELRSYREWLPANGYEGSASIGGSFVSADVEDYYFTPWDLGYGHLVKFDHDFIGREALERMADDEHRHKVTLALHDDDVADTIATMFHKTDRAKFIDWPSAVYSMHPFDLVTVNGDTVGVSTWFGYTSNEAKMLTLAVINEPHAKPGTEVTLLWGEEGGGTSKPTVEPHVQREIRGVVSPVPYVEVVRQSYAPDSWRSAAV
;
A
#
# COMPACT_ATOMS: atom_id res chain seq x y z
N MET A 1 0.03 -28.65 -21.39
CA MET A 1 1.27 -28.41 -20.63
C MET A 1 0.83 -27.89 -19.28
N THR A 2 1.21 -28.51 -18.18
CA THR A 2 0.98 -28.00 -16.82
C THR A 2 1.68 -26.65 -16.72
N GLN A 3 0.97 -25.62 -16.28
CA GLN A 3 1.57 -24.29 -16.07
C GLN A 3 2.63 -24.42 -14.97
N ARG A 4 3.83 -23.90 -15.24
CA ARG A 4 4.94 -23.90 -14.26
C ARG A 4 4.53 -23.14 -13.02
N ASN A 5 4.86 -23.66 -11.84
CA ASN A 5 4.59 -23.01 -10.57
C ASN A 5 5.80 -22.22 -10.05
N LEU A 6 5.60 -21.45 -8.97
CA LEU A 6 6.64 -20.59 -8.39
C LEU A 6 7.80 -21.42 -7.83
N GLU A 7 7.54 -22.55 -7.16
CA GLU A 7 8.60 -23.42 -6.60
C GLU A 7 9.52 -23.96 -7.70
N GLU A 8 8.95 -24.40 -8.83
CA GLU A 8 9.73 -24.83 -10.00
C GLU A 8 10.54 -23.69 -10.60
N LEU A 9 10.00 -22.46 -10.60
CA LEU A 9 10.71 -21.27 -11.06
C LEU A 9 11.92 -21.00 -10.16
N LEU A 10 11.73 -20.95 -8.85
CA LEU A 10 12.78 -20.66 -7.88
C LEU A 10 13.92 -21.69 -7.93
N ARG A 11 13.58 -22.99 -8.05
CA ARG A 11 14.59 -24.07 -8.20
C ARG A 11 15.38 -24.01 -9.50
N SER A 12 14.90 -23.33 -10.51
CA SER A 12 15.55 -23.23 -11.84
C SER A 12 16.51 -22.08 -11.98
N VAL A 13 16.55 -21.16 -11.01
CA VAL A 13 17.42 -20.00 -11.02
C VAL A 13 18.51 -20.12 -9.97
N PRO A 14 19.73 -19.59 -10.22
CA PRO A 14 20.81 -19.67 -9.25
C PRO A 14 20.61 -18.74 -8.04
N SER A 15 19.85 -17.66 -8.22
CA SER A 15 19.58 -16.65 -7.20
C SER A 15 18.17 -16.10 -7.35
N THR A 16 17.38 -16.20 -6.29
CA THR A 16 16.05 -15.59 -6.20
C THR A 16 16.14 -14.06 -6.27
N VAL A 17 17.11 -13.46 -5.60
CA VAL A 17 17.31 -12.01 -5.61
C VAL A 17 17.61 -11.52 -7.02
N ASP A 18 18.53 -12.15 -7.74
CA ASP A 18 18.85 -11.78 -9.12
C ASP A 18 17.67 -11.92 -10.06
N MET A 19 16.88 -12.98 -9.90
CA MET A 19 15.62 -13.16 -10.65
C MET A 19 14.67 -11.98 -10.43
N LEU A 20 14.42 -11.60 -9.17
CA LEU A 20 13.53 -10.51 -8.82
C LEU A 20 14.08 -9.15 -9.24
N ARG A 21 15.38 -8.91 -9.10
CA ARG A 21 16.03 -7.65 -9.53
C ARG A 21 16.01 -7.47 -11.04
N ASN A 22 16.02 -8.54 -11.82
CA ASN A 22 15.99 -8.52 -13.28
C ASN A 22 14.57 -8.74 -13.85
N ALA A 23 13.54 -8.87 -13.01
CA ALA A 23 12.16 -8.94 -13.46
C ALA A 23 11.77 -7.65 -14.22
N GLN A 24 11.17 -7.82 -15.41
CA GLN A 24 10.86 -6.71 -16.33
C GLN A 24 9.60 -5.93 -15.93
N VAL A 25 9.14 -6.08 -14.70
CA VAL A 25 7.92 -5.45 -14.19
C VAL A 25 8.28 -4.16 -13.44
N GLY A 26 7.68 -3.06 -13.86
CA GLY A 26 7.76 -1.77 -13.18
C GLY A 26 6.72 -1.65 -12.05
N PRO A 27 6.53 -0.44 -11.52
CA PRO A 27 5.52 -0.18 -10.51
C PRO A 27 4.11 -0.40 -11.05
N ASN A 28 3.13 -0.50 -10.15
CA ASN A 28 1.74 -0.61 -10.55
C ASN A 28 1.28 0.64 -11.29
N VAL A 29 0.58 0.40 -12.40
CA VAL A 29 -0.15 1.46 -13.11
C VAL A 29 -1.60 1.56 -12.62
N TYR A 30 -2.23 2.71 -12.82
CA TYR A 30 -3.62 2.98 -12.49
C TYR A 30 -4.46 2.97 -13.79
N PRO A 31 -4.91 1.79 -14.27
CA PRO A 31 -5.71 1.72 -15.47
C PRO A 31 -7.06 2.41 -15.25
N GLY A 32 -7.64 2.96 -16.30
CA GLY A 32 -8.95 3.62 -16.24
C GLY A 32 -8.97 5.01 -15.59
N VAL A 33 -7.82 5.48 -15.09
CA VAL A 33 -7.66 6.82 -14.53
C VAL A 33 -6.58 7.55 -15.33
N PRO A 34 -6.79 8.78 -15.81
CA PRO A 34 -5.75 9.54 -16.49
C PRO A 34 -4.56 9.82 -15.56
N ALA A 35 -3.41 10.12 -16.14
CA ALA A 35 -2.24 10.47 -15.37
C ALA A 35 -2.50 11.73 -14.49
N GLU A 36 -3.21 12.71 -15.04
CA GLU A 36 -3.60 13.96 -14.39
C GLU A 36 -4.95 14.42 -14.96
N TYR A 37 -5.79 15.05 -14.14
CA TYR A 37 -7.00 15.75 -14.58
C TYR A 37 -6.74 17.25 -14.76
N THR A 38 -6.00 17.84 -13.83
CA THR A 38 -5.51 19.21 -13.89
C THR A 38 -3.98 19.19 -14.01
N ASN A 39 -3.30 19.24 -12.91
CA ASN A 39 -1.90 18.87 -12.74
C ASN A 39 -1.73 18.28 -11.34
N TRP A 40 -0.79 17.34 -11.18
CA TRP A 40 -0.65 16.58 -9.94
C TRP A 40 -0.40 17.47 -8.69
N ARG A 41 0.13 18.68 -8.84
CA ARG A 41 0.34 19.63 -7.73
C ARG A 41 -0.98 20.23 -7.23
N ASP A 42 -1.87 20.62 -8.16
CA ASP A 42 -3.22 21.11 -7.82
C ASP A 42 -4.08 19.98 -7.21
N GLU A 43 -3.91 18.75 -7.71
CA GLU A 43 -4.60 17.58 -7.18
C GLU A 43 -4.10 17.23 -5.76
N GLN A 44 -2.78 17.29 -5.49
CA GLN A 44 -2.22 17.18 -4.15
C GLN A 44 -2.73 18.31 -3.23
N TRP A 45 -2.72 19.53 -3.71
CA TRP A 45 -3.22 20.68 -2.95
C TRP A 45 -4.69 20.47 -2.52
N GLY A 46 -5.50 19.87 -3.39
CA GLY A 46 -6.93 19.64 -3.16
C GLY A 46 -7.21 18.80 -1.91
N TRP A 47 -6.45 17.72 -1.64
CA TRP A 47 -6.76 16.87 -0.48
C TRP A 47 -6.41 17.49 0.88
N GLN A 48 -5.56 18.51 0.92
CA GLN A 48 -5.28 19.25 2.16
C GLN A 48 -6.11 20.52 2.33
N ASN A 49 -6.61 21.13 1.24
CA ASN A 49 -7.17 22.48 1.29
C ASN A 49 -8.66 22.56 0.91
N THR A 50 -9.16 21.63 0.10
CA THR A 50 -10.57 21.58 -0.32
C THR A 50 -11.12 20.16 -0.18
N CYS A 51 -11.26 19.45 -1.28
CA CYS A 51 -11.60 18.03 -1.29
C CYS A 51 -11.19 17.41 -2.63
N VAL A 52 -11.05 16.10 -2.61
CA VAL A 52 -10.69 15.30 -3.79
C VAL A 52 -11.60 14.08 -3.93
N LEU A 53 -11.70 13.58 -5.16
CA LEU A 53 -12.29 12.28 -5.48
C LEU A 53 -11.21 11.39 -6.08
N TYR A 54 -10.87 10.32 -5.37
CA TYR A 54 -10.06 9.23 -5.88
C TYR A 54 -10.94 8.16 -6.51
N ASN A 55 -10.65 7.80 -7.75
CA ASN A 55 -11.27 6.64 -8.38
C ASN A 55 -10.40 5.41 -8.16
N GLN A 56 -10.79 4.60 -7.20
CA GLN A 56 -10.06 3.40 -6.78
C GLN A 56 -10.57 2.12 -7.46
N SER A 57 -11.52 2.24 -8.38
CA SER A 57 -12.23 1.11 -8.99
C SER A 57 -11.34 0.16 -9.79
N PHE A 58 -10.15 0.57 -10.24
CA PHE A 58 -9.44 -0.14 -11.30
C PHE A 58 -8.16 -0.85 -10.86
N HIS A 59 -7.43 -0.32 -9.87
CA HIS A 59 -6.05 -0.73 -9.62
C HIS A 59 -5.87 -1.78 -8.51
N MET A 60 -6.86 -1.95 -7.63
CA MET A 60 -6.86 -2.99 -6.60
C MET A 60 -7.66 -4.21 -7.07
N ALA A 61 -7.32 -5.38 -6.57
CA ALA A 61 -8.15 -6.56 -6.69
C ALA A 61 -9.05 -6.69 -5.45
N GLU A 62 -10.15 -7.41 -5.58
CA GLU A 62 -11.08 -7.72 -4.51
C GLU A 62 -11.27 -9.22 -4.41
N LEU A 63 -11.34 -9.74 -3.18
CA LEU A 63 -11.64 -11.12 -2.90
C LEU A 63 -12.88 -11.18 -2.01
N ALA A 64 -14.01 -11.61 -2.59
CA ALA A 64 -15.16 -11.99 -1.81
C ALA A 64 -14.89 -13.31 -1.10
N VAL A 65 -15.25 -13.40 0.17
CA VAL A 65 -15.06 -14.57 1.04
C VAL A 65 -16.39 -14.80 1.75
N GLU A 66 -17.03 -15.96 1.50
CA GLU A 66 -18.38 -16.23 1.94
C GLU A 66 -18.50 -17.65 2.51
N GLY A 67 -19.18 -17.78 3.63
CA GLY A 67 -19.51 -19.07 4.25
C GLY A 67 -19.30 -19.11 5.75
N PRO A 68 -19.81 -20.17 6.41
CA PRO A 68 -19.82 -20.29 7.87
C PRO A 68 -18.40 -20.32 8.48
N ASP A 69 -17.39 -20.83 7.75
CA ASP A 69 -16.01 -20.89 8.24
C ASP A 69 -15.16 -19.67 7.84
N ALA A 70 -15.73 -18.67 7.14
CA ALA A 70 -14.99 -17.50 6.64
C ALA A 70 -14.28 -16.73 7.77
N MET A 71 -15.00 -16.40 8.85
CA MET A 71 -14.43 -15.72 10.01
C MET A 71 -13.30 -16.53 10.66
N THR A 72 -13.49 -17.84 10.78
CA THR A 72 -12.49 -18.77 11.35
C THR A 72 -11.20 -18.75 10.54
N LEU A 73 -11.30 -18.86 9.21
CA LEU A 73 -10.12 -18.77 8.35
C LEU A 73 -9.45 -17.40 8.45
N LEU A 74 -10.19 -16.31 8.33
CA LEU A 74 -9.64 -14.96 8.38
C LEU A 74 -8.95 -14.69 9.73
N SER A 75 -9.54 -15.13 10.83
CA SER A 75 -8.91 -15.04 12.15
C SER A 75 -7.61 -15.86 12.23
N ARG A 76 -7.59 -17.06 11.63
CA ARG A 76 -6.38 -17.91 11.58
C ARG A 76 -5.24 -17.30 10.78
N LEU A 77 -5.53 -16.42 9.83
CA LEU A 77 -4.52 -15.80 8.95
C LEU A 77 -4.06 -14.42 9.40
N GLY A 78 -4.87 -13.67 10.14
CA GLY A 78 -4.56 -12.28 10.51
C GLY A 78 -3.95 -12.15 11.89
N VAL A 79 -2.94 -11.29 12.04
CA VAL A 79 -2.32 -10.97 13.34
C VAL A 79 -3.20 -10.08 14.23
N ASN A 80 -4.28 -9.54 13.67
CA ASN A 80 -5.20 -8.61 14.35
C ASN A 80 -6.22 -9.39 15.21
N THR A 81 -6.69 -8.78 16.32
CA THR A 81 -7.84 -9.33 17.05
C THR A 81 -9.10 -9.40 16.20
N PHE A 82 -9.87 -10.49 16.34
CA PHE A 82 -11.18 -10.67 15.71
C PHE A 82 -12.34 -10.62 16.70
N GLY A 83 -12.06 -10.54 17.99
CA GLY A 83 -13.08 -10.57 19.06
C GLY A 83 -14.12 -9.44 19.04
N ASN A 84 -13.85 -8.36 18.31
CA ASN A 84 -14.77 -7.22 18.16
C ASN A 84 -14.97 -6.84 16.69
N PHE A 85 -14.79 -7.78 15.77
CA PHE A 85 -14.96 -7.56 14.34
C PHE A 85 -16.40 -7.91 13.91
N ASP A 86 -17.31 -7.01 14.24
CA ASP A 86 -18.74 -7.15 13.95
C ASP A 86 -19.07 -6.78 12.50
N VAL A 87 -20.28 -7.11 12.05
CA VAL A 87 -20.84 -6.64 10.77
C VAL A 87 -20.78 -5.10 10.70
N ASP A 88 -20.61 -4.57 9.51
CA ASP A 88 -20.44 -3.15 9.24
C ASP A 88 -19.16 -2.55 9.82
N ARG A 89 -18.10 -3.36 9.93
CA ARG A 89 -16.73 -2.91 10.26
C ARG A 89 -15.73 -3.29 9.19
N ALA A 90 -14.67 -2.52 9.12
CA ALA A 90 -13.46 -2.87 8.38
C ALA A 90 -12.24 -2.87 9.30
N LYS A 91 -11.16 -3.45 8.83
CA LYS A 91 -9.86 -3.40 9.51
C LYS A 91 -8.72 -3.51 8.51
N GLN A 92 -7.55 -3.01 8.90
CA GLN A 92 -6.29 -3.37 8.25
C GLN A 92 -6.00 -4.84 8.56
N PHE A 93 -5.97 -5.67 7.55
CA PHE A 93 -5.69 -7.10 7.69
C PHE A 93 -4.25 -7.38 7.30
N VAL A 94 -3.49 -7.96 8.23
CA VAL A 94 -2.05 -8.20 8.07
C VAL A 94 -1.77 -9.68 8.33
N PRO A 95 -1.63 -10.51 7.29
CA PRO A 95 -1.16 -11.88 7.43
C PRO A 95 0.36 -11.96 7.42
N CYS A 96 0.88 -12.93 8.19
CA CYS A 96 2.30 -13.26 8.24
C CYS A 96 2.55 -14.72 7.85
N THR A 97 3.81 -15.00 7.50
CA THR A 97 4.32 -16.37 7.34
C THR A 97 4.49 -17.05 8.70
N PRO A 98 4.71 -18.38 8.74
CA PRO A 98 5.06 -19.09 9.98
C PRO A 98 6.27 -18.47 10.72
N ASP A 99 7.22 -17.88 9.98
CA ASP A 99 8.39 -17.20 10.52
C ASP A 99 8.14 -15.76 10.99
N GLY A 100 6.89 -15.27 10.93
CA GLY A 100 6.50 -13.94 11.42
C GLY A 100 6.73 -12.78 10.45
N TYR A 101 7.15 -13.04 9.23
CA TYR A 101 7.32 -12.01 8.21
C TYR A 101 6.01 -11.71 7.46
N VAL A 102 5.82 -10.45 7.09
CA VAL A 102 4.59 -9.96 6.45
C VAL A 102 4.44 -10.50 5.02
N ILE A 103 3.26 -11.00 4.69
CA ILE A 103 2.85 -11.33 3.31
C ILE A 103 2.39 -10.08 2.57
N GLY A 104 1.78 -9.16 3.28
CA GLY A 104 1.23 -7.91 2.79
C GLY A 104 0.14 -7.39 3.72
N ASP A 105 -0.57 -6.37 3.28
CA ASP A 105 -1.71 -5.82 4.00
C ASP A 105 -2.83 -5.43 3.04
N VAL A 106 -4.07 -5.54 3.50
CA VAL A 106 -5.28 -5.16 2.76
C VAL A 106 -6.33 -4.62 3.72
N ILE A 107 -7.35 -3.97 3.19
CA ILE A 107 -8.54 -3.66 3.98
C ILE A 107 -9.50 -4.85 3.90
N LEU A 108 -9.87 -5.39 5.06
CA LEU A 108 -10.86 -6.43 5.24
C LEU A 108 -12.18 -5.80 5.70
N PHE A 109 -13.24 -6.03 4.94
CA PHE A 109 -14.60 -5.59 5.22
C PHE A 109 -15.44 -6.76 5.72
N HIS A 110 -16.24 -6.56 6.76
CA HIS A 110 -17.25 -7.48 7.24
C HIS A 110 -18.63 -6.95 6.79
N LEU A 111 -19.16 -7.50 5.71
CA LEU A 111 -20.31 -6.94 5.01
C LEU A 111 -21.64 -7.48 5.50
N ALA A 112 -21.69 -8.76 5.89
CA ALA A 112 -22.80 -9.46 6.49
C ALA A 112 -22.28 -10.63 7.33
N GLU A 113 -23.12 -11.38 8.04
CA GLU A 113 -22.72 -12.40 9.03
C GLU A 113 -21.67 -13.39 8.53
N GLU A 114 -21.79 -13.85 7.29
CA GLU A 114 -20.85 -14.80 6.65
C GLU A 114 -20.21 -14.22 5.37
N GLU A 115 -20.27 -12.89 5.18
CA GLU A 115 -19.81 -12.22 3.97
C GLU A 115 -18.71 -11.21 4.28
N PHE A 116 -17.55 -11.42 3.65
CA PHE A 116 -16.38 -10.57 3.78
C PHE A 116 -15.84 -10.18 2.41
N ASN A 117 -15.15 -9.04 2.35
CA ASN A 117 -14.43 -8.62 1.15
C ASN A 117 -13.04 -8.12 1.55
N LEU A 118 -12.01 -8.61 0.88
CA LEU A 118 -10.64 -8.12 1.03
C LEU A 118 -10.30 -7.28 -0.20
N VAL A 119 -9.78 -6.09 0.04
CA VAL A 119 -9.45 -5.13 -1.02
C VAL A 119 -7.99 -4.73 -0.93
N GLY A 120 -7.21 -5.02 -1.97
CA GLY A 120 -5.79 -4.69 -2.01
C GLY A 120 -5.03 -5.41 -3.11
N ARG A 121 -3.80 -5.82 -2.80
CA ARG A 121 -2.89 -6.46 -3.76
C ARG A 121 -2.93 -7.98 -3.68
N ALA A 122 -2.53 -8.61 -4.77
CA ALA A 122 -2.62 -10.05 -4.97
C ALA A 122 -2.00 -10.94 -3.86
N PRO A 123 -0.83 -10.65 -3.25
CA PRO A 123 -0.22 -11.58 -2.30
C PRO A 123 -1.13 -12.00 -1.15
N VAL A 124 -1.81 -11.04 -0.51
CA VAL A 124 -2.75 -11.37 0.59
C VAL A 124 -3.97 -12.12 0.08
N LEU A 125 -4.50 -11.72 -1.08
CA LEU A 125 -5.65 -12.39 -1.68
C LEU A 125 -5.32 -13.82 -2.10
N ASN A 126 -4.11 -14.05 -2.64
CA ASN A 126 -3.61 -15.38 -2.99
C ASN A 126 -3.42 -16.24 -1.72
N TRP A 127 -2.88 -15.65 -0.66
CA TRP A 127 -2.70 -16.35 0.63
C TRP A 127 -4.03 -16.83 1.22
N VAL A 128 -5.02 -15.96 1.26
CA VAL A 128 -6.38 -16.31 1.72
C VAL A 128 -7.00 -17.37 0.81
N THR A 129 -6.89 -17.20 -0.51
CA THR A 129 -7.44 -18.17 -1.48
C THR A 129 -6.82 -19.54 -1.34
N TYR A 130 -5.50 -19.62 -1.19
CA TYR A 130 -4.79 -20.88 -0.97
C TYR A 130 -5.31 -21.62 0.25
N HIS A 131 -5.39 -20.94 1.39
CA HIS A 131 -5.86 -21.56 2.63
C HIS A 131 -7.35 -21.94 2.58
N ALA A 132 -8.18 -21.13 1.91
CA ALA A 132 -9.59 -21.46 1.69
C ALA A 132 -9.74 -22.76 0.88
N GLN A 133 -8.92 -22.91 -0.17
CA GLN A 133 -8.99 -24.07 -1.06
C GLN A 133 -8.37 -25.36 -0.50
N THR A 134 -7.39 -25.23 0.41
CA THR A 134 -6.61 -26.38 0.91
C THR A 134 -6.91 -26.74 2.37
N GLY A 135 -7.53 -25.86 3.13
CA GLY A 135 -7.76 -26.00 4.57
C GLY A 135 -9.02 -26.77 4.96
N GLY A 136 -9.88 -27.14 3.99
CA GLY A 136 -11.10 -27.89 4.27
C GLY A 136 -12.22 -27.09 4.95
N TYR A 137 -12.23 -25.78 4.78
CA TYR A 137 -13.24 -24.87 5.30
C TYR A 137 -14.54 -24.91 4.47
N ASP A 138 -15.69 -24.84 5.15
CA ASP A 138 -17.00 -24.68 4.50
C ASP A 138 -17.23 -23.21 4.12
N MET A 139 -16.63 -22.83 2.99
CA MET A 139 -16.69 -21.48 2.46
C MET A 139 -16.28 -21.43 0.98
N GLN A 140 -16.55 -20.31 0.35
CA GLN A 140 -16.11 -20.04 -1.02
C GLN A 140 -15.40 -18.68 -1.14
N VAL A 141 -14.56 -18.57 -2.14
CA VAL A 141 -13.87 -17.33 -2.48
C VAL A 141 -14.07 -16.98 -3.95
N ALA A 142 -14.24 -15.68 -4.25
CA ALA A 142 -14.42 -15.20 -5.61
C ALA A 142 -13.55 -13.97 -5.85
N LEU A 143 -12.50 -14.14 -6.66
CA LEU A 143 -11.57 -13.07 -7.00
C LEU A 143 -12.14 -12.18 -8.10
N ASP A 144 -12.12 -10.86 -7.87
CA ASP A 144 -12.29 -9.82 -8.87
C ASP A 144 -10.95 -9.14 -9.14
N GLN A 145 -10.31 -9.52 -10.24
CA GLN A 145 -8.98 -9.04 -10.60
C GLN A 145 -8.99 -7.54 -10.92
N ARG A 146 -7.86 -6.88 -10.64
CA ARG A 146 -7.62 -5.50 -11.10
C ARG A 146 -7.79 -5.39 -12.61
N SER A 147 -8.23 -4.23 -13.08
CA SER A 147 -8.62 -4.03 -14.49
C SER A 147 -7.52 -4.34 -15.49
N ALA A 148 -6.25 -4.11 -15.17
CA ALA A 148 -5.11 -4.42 -16.05
C ALA A 148 -4.91 -5.92 -16.32
N LEU A 149 -5.50 -6.80 -15.51
CA LEU A 149 -5.39 -8.26 -15.61
C LEU A 149 -6.69 -8.93 -16.07
N ARG A 150 -7.73 -8.14 -16.37
CA ARG A 150 -9.02 -8.66 -16.82
C ARG A 150 -9.10 -8.69 -18.34
N THR A 151 -9.83 -9.69 -18.84
CA THR A 151 -10.12 -9.85 -20.28
C THR A 151 -11.49 -9.29 -20.66
N ASP A 152 -12.43 -9.19 -19.71
CA ASP A 152 -13.80 -8.70 -19.94
C ASP A 152 -13.98 -7.19 -19.69
N GLY A 153 -12.95 -6.52 -19.16
CA GLY A 153 -12.91 -5.08 -18.95
C GLY A 153 -13.85 -4.52 -17.87
N ARG A 154 -14.70 -5.36 -17.26
CA ARG A 154 -15.65 -4.90 -16.23
C ARG A 154 -15.25 -5.40 -14.85
N ARG A 155 -15.31 -4.48 -13.88
CA ARG A 155 -15.20 -4.80 -12.46
C ARG A 155 -16.58 -5.25 -11.93
N LYS A 156 -16.57 -5.94 -10.78
CA LYS A 156 -17.80 -6.25 -10.06
C LYS A 156 -18.31 -5.02 -9.30
N HIS A 157 -17.40 -4.23 -8.74
CA HIS A 157 -17.71 -3.05 -7.94
C HIS A 157 -16.95 -1.82 -8.42
N TYR A 158 -17.55 -0.65 -8.23
CA TYR A 158 -16.84 0.62 -8.21
C TYR A 158 -16.38 0.96 -6.79
N ARG A 159 -15.35 1.82 -6.70
CA ARG A 159 -14.86 2.39 -5.43
C ARG A 159 -14.44 3.84 -5.65
N PHE A 160 -15.01 4.72 -4.86
CA PHE A 160 -14.71 6.15 -4.86
C PHE A 160 -14.35 6.60 -3.46
N GLN A 161 -13.23 7.29 -3.30
CA GLN A 161 -12.86 7.91 -2.04
C GLN A 161 -13.01 9.42 -2.17
N VAL A 162 -13.95 10.00 -1.42
CA VAL A 162 -14.07 11.45 -1.23
C VAL A 162 -13.32 11.83 0.03
N GLN A 163 -12.38 12.77 -0.06
CA GLN A 163 -11.50 13.15 1.05
C GLN A 163 -11.11 14.62 1.02
N GLY A 164 -10.86 15.17 2.19
CA GLY A 164 -10.39 16.56 2.37
C GLY A 164 -11.22 17.32 3.39
N PRO A 165 -10.86 18.58 3.70
CA PRO A 165 -11.61 19.41 4.66
C PRO A 165 -13.11 19.52 4.36
N HIS A 166 -13.48 19.57 3.06
CA HIS A 166 -14.88 19.68 2.61
C HIS A 166 -15.49 18.35 2.15
N ALA A 167 -14.83 17.22 2.42
CA ALA A 167 -15.35 15.92 1.96
C ALA A 167 -16.76 15.60 2.50
N MET A 168 -17.00 15.90 3.77
CA MET A 168 -18.30 15.63 4.38
C MET A 168 -19.40 16.56 3.86
N ASP A 169 -19.06 17.78 3.45
CA ASP A 169 -20.00 18.71 2.79
C ASP A 169 -20.40 18.16 1.41
N VAL A 170 -19.44 17.65 0.64
CA VAL A 170 -19.69 16.98 -0.66
C VAL A 170 -20.59 15.76 -0.47
N ILE A 171 -20.31 14.93 0.53
CA ILE A 171 -21.12 13.74 0.83
C ILE A 171 -22.53 14.14 1.24
N ALA A 172 -22.70 15.12 2.14
CA ALA A 172 -24.01 15.63 2.53
C ALA A 172 -24.81 16.15 1.34
N ARG A 173 -24.15 16.85 0.44
CA ARG A 173 -24.77 17.39 -0.79
C ARG A 173 -25.21 16.28 -1.74
N ALA A 174 -24.37 15.25 -1.93
CA ALA A 174 -24.70 14.11 -2.79
C ALA A 174 -25.84 13.25 -2.22
N LEU A 175 -25.89 13.10 -0.89
CA LEU A 175 -26.97 12.40 -0.19
C LEU A 175 -28.29 13.20 -0.11
N GLY A 176 -28.23 14.53 -0.26
CA GLY A 176 -29.36 15.42 -0.01
C GLY A 176 -29.76 15.54 1.47
N THR A 177 -28.95 14.99 2.38
CA THR A 177 -29.13 15.02 3.84
C THR A 177 -27.79 14.92 4.55
N GLN A 178 -27.77 15.21 5.87
CA GLN A 178 -26.55 15.02 6.65
C GLN A 178 -26.19 13.53 6.72
N PRO A 179 -24.92 13.17 6.47
CA PRO A 179 -24.45 11.80 6.60
C PRO A 179 -24.56 11.35 8.07
N PRO A 180 -24.84 10.06 8.32
CA PRO A 180 -24.80 9.54 9.69
C PRO A 180 -23.40 9.64 10.26
N GLU A 181 -23.34 9.82 11.58
CA GLU A 181 -22.09 9.76 12.30
C GLU A 181 -21.54 8.33 12.33
N LEU A 182 -20.32 8.15 11.91
CA LEU A 182 -19.63 6.86 11.87
C LEU A 182 -18.30 6.94 12.62
N ARG A 183 -17.92 5.85 13.27
CA ARG A 183 -16.56 5.68 13.75
C ARG A 183 -15.63 5.36 12.59
N PHE A 184 -14.35 5.66 12.74
CA PHE A 184 -13.32 5.26 11.77
C PHE A 184 -13.37 3.73 11.54
N PHE A 185 -13.29 3.32 10.28
CA PHE A 185 -13.42 1.93 9.83
C PHE A 185 -14.77 1.26 10.15
N ASN A 186 -15.84 2.06 10.36
CA ASN A 186 -17.20 1.55 10.35
C ASN A 186 -17.87 1.85 9.00
N LEU A 187 -18.80 0.97 8.63
CA LEU A 187 -19.56 1.07 7.40
C LEU A 187 -21.00 1.52 7.69
N THR A 188 -21.61 2.06 6.66
CA THR A 188 -23.06 2.30 6.60
C THR A 188 -23.56 2.09 5.17
N SER A 189 -24.86 2.02 5.00
CA SER A 189 -25.52 2.16 3.70
C SER A 189 -26.15 3.53 3.60
N ALA A 190 -26.09 4.12 2.41
CA ALA A 190 -26.68 5.42 2.10
C ALA A 190 -27.29 5.37 0.69
N GLU A 191 -28.03 6.41 0.30
CA GLU A 191 -28.66 6.49 -1.02
C GLU A 191 -28.15 7.72 -1.78
N ILE A 192 -27.68 7.52 -3.00
CA ILE A 192 -27.26 8.58 -3.93
C ILE A 192 -27.97 8.33 -5.26
N GLU A 193 -28.71 9.35 -5.76
CA GLU A 193 -29.46 9.27 -7.03
C GLU A 193 -30.38 8.01 -7.13
N GLY A 194 -30.96 7.60 -6.00
CA GLY A 194 -31.87 6.45 -5.94
C GLY A 194 -31.20 5.07 -5.96
N VAL A 195 -29.86 5.01 -5.87
CA VAL A 195 -29.12 3.75 -5.72
C VAL A 195 -28.51 3.63 -4.33
N THR A 196 -28.50 2.43 -3.78
CA THR A 196 -27.87 2.14 -2.50
C THR A 196 -26.38 2.05 -2.67
N VAL A 197 -25.63 2.85 -1.91
CA VAL A 197 -24.17 2.80 -1.83
C VAL A 197 -23.74 2.32 -0.45
N ARG A 198 -22.67 1.53 -0.38
CA ARG A 198 -21.98 1.23 0.87
C ARG A 198 -20.91 2.27 1.09
N ALA A 199 -20.73 2.71 2.30
CA ALA A 199 -19.76 3.73 2.66
C ALA A 199 -18.95 3.31 3.87
N LEU A 200 -17.63 3.40 3.76
CA LEU A 200 -16.67 3.22 4.85
C LEU A 200 -16.16 4.59 5.29
N ARG A 201 -16.21 4.90 6.60
CA ARG A 201 -15.51 6.08 7.11
C ARG A 201 -14.00 5.84 7.11
N HIS A 202 -13.33 6.46 6.16
CA HIS A 202 -11.91 6.30 5.91
C HIS A 202 -11.32 7.61 5.36
N GLY A 203 -10.01 7.79 5.51
CA GLY A 203 -9.26 8.91 4.92
C GLY A 203 -7.80 8.54 4.71
N MET A 204 -7.27 8.85 3.55
CA MET A 204 -5.93 8.42 3.13
C MET A 204 -4.83 9.40 3.54
N ALA A 205 -5.11 10.72 3.51
CA ALA A 205 -4.12 11.77 3.81
C ALA A 205 -4.45 12.55 5.09
N GLY A 206 -4.98 11.87 6.11
CA GLY A 206 -5.26 12.44 7.43
C GLY A 206 -6.52 13.28 7.53
N GLN A 207 -7.16 13.62 6.43
CA GLN A 207 -8.41 14.35 6.37
C GLN A 207 -9.62 13.39 6.46
N PRO A 208 -10.77 13.85 6.99
CA PRO A 208 -11.98 13.03 7.00
C PRO A 208 -12.47 12.73 5.60
N GLY A 209 -13.16 11.62 5.46
CA GLY A 209 -13.74 11.21 4.19
C GLY A 209 -14.48 9.89 4.26
N TRP A 210 -15.10 9.55 3.16
CA TRP A 210 -15.78 8.29 2.94
C TRP A 210 -15.27 7.59 1.69
N GLU A 211 -15.05 6.30 1.80
CA GLU A 211 -14.92 5.39 0.66
C GLU A 211 -16.29 4.82 0.34
N LEU A 212 -16.80 5.12 -0.86
CA LEU A 212 -18.11 4.71 -1.37
C LEU A 212 -17.90 3.58 -2.38
N PHE A 213 -18.67 2.50 -2.26
CA PHE A 213 -18.61 1.40 -3.19
C PHE A 213 -19.98 0.74 -3.41
N GLY A 214 -20.11 0.06 -4.52
CA GLY A 214 -21.34 -0.63 -4.92
C GLY A 214 -21.16 -1.39 -6.23
N PRO A 215 -22.24 -2.01 -6.74
CA PRO A 215 -22.24 -2.71 -8.01
C PRO A 215 -21.75 -1.84 -9.16
N TRP A 216 -21.03 -2.42 -10.13
CA TRP A 216 -20.47 -1.68 -11.25
C TRP A 216 -21.49 -0.92 -12.10
N GLU A 217 -22.71 -1.42 -12.20
CA GLU A 217 -23.82 -0.77 -12.91
C GLU A 217 -24.15 0.62 -12.38
N ASP A 218 -23.89 0.88 -11.12
CA ASP A 218 -24.15 2.16 -10.45
C ASP A 218 -22.98 3.13 -10.49
N TYR A 219 -21.88 2.76 -11.16
CA TYR A 219 -20.67 3.60 -11.27
C TYR A 219 -20.97 4.99 -11.80
N GLU A 220 -21.61 5.10 -12.97
CA GLU A 220 -21.82 6.39 -13.64
C GLU A 220 -22.74 7.34 -12.85
N PRO A 221 -23.93 6.93 -12.38
CA PRO A 221 -24.80 7.83 -11.62
C PRO A 221 -24.15 8.30 -10.31
N VAL A 222 -23.46 7.43 -9.57
CA VAL A 222 -22.81 7.81 -8.31
C VAL A 222 -21.60 8.72 -8.58
N HIS A 223 -20.77 8.43 -9.57
CA HIS A 223 -19.64 9.28 -9.95
C HIS A 223 -20.12 10.68 -10.35
N ALA A 224 -21.11 10.76 -11.23
CA ALA A 224 -21.66 12.04 -11.69
C ALA A 224 -22.27 12.88 -10.55
N ALA A 225 -22.97 12.24 -9.62
CA ALA A 225 -23.54 12.89 -8.44
C ALA A 225 -22.47 13.47 -7.53
N LEU A 226 -21.39 12.70 -7.24
CA LEU A 226 -20.29 13.17 -6.42
C LEU A 226 -19.53 14.34 -7.07
N VAL A 227 -19.27 14.26 -8.37
CA VAL A 227 -18.61 15.34 -9.11
C VAL A 227 -19.48 16.60 -9.11
N ALA A 228 -20.79 16.49 -9.36
CA ALA A 228 -21.72 17.62 -9.34
C ALA A 228 -21.82 18.25 -7.94
N ALA A 229 -21.95 17.42 -6.90
CA ALA A 229 -21.98 17.87 -5.50
C ALA A 229 -20.67 18.58 -5.09
N GLY A 230 -19.54 18.13 -5.60
CA GLY A 230 -18.24 18.66 -5.25
C GLY A 230 -17.87 20.01 -5.90
N GLN A 231 -18.59 20.45 -6.95
CA GLN A 231 -18.22 21.66 -7.71
C GLN A 231 -18.15 22.92 -6.83
N GLU A 232 -19.14 23.13 -5.96
CA GLU A 232 -19.17 24.30 -5.07
C GLU A 232 -18.13 24.26 -3.96
N PHE A 233 -17.58 23.06 -3.65
CA PHE A 233 -16.56 22.85 -2.62
C PHE A 233 -15.15 22.75 -3.20
N GLY A 234 -14.97 22.99 -4.49
CA GLY A 234 -13.66 22.95 -5.13
C GLY A 234 -13.06 21.55 -5.25
N LEU A 235 -13.91 20.53 -5.48
CA LEU A 235 -13.50 19.15 -5.68
C LEU A 235 -12.50 19.03 -6.84
N ARG A 236 -11.40 18.29 -6.61
CA ARG A 236 -10.47 17.83 -7.65
C ARG A 236 -10.61 16.33 -7.86
N LEU A 237 -10.61 15.92 -9.12
CA LEU A 237 -10.39 14.51 -9.45
C LEU A 237 -8.90 14.22 -9.37
N VAL A 238 -8.51 13.07 -8.83
CA VAL A 238 -7.10 12.71 -8.65
C VAL A 238 -6.66 11.74 -9.72
N GLY A 239 -5.65 12.14 -10.48
CA GLY A 239 -5.00 11.30 -11.48
C GLY A 239 -3.97 10.35 -10.88
N GLY A 240 -3.50 9.38 -11.70
CA GLY A 240 -2.58 8.33 -11.26
C GLY A 240 -1.26 8.85 -10.69
N ARG A 241 -0.76 9.98 -11.17
CA ARG A 241 0.49 10.59 -10.69
C ARG A 241 0.34 11.11 -9.27
N ALA A 242 -0.67 11.94 -8.99
CA ALA A 242 -0.92 12.44 -7.64
C ALA A 242 -1.28 11.28 -6.68
N TYR A 243 -2.11 10.34 -7.11
CA TYR A 243 -2.48 9.19 -6.30
C TYR A 243 -1.27 8.43 -5.76
N SER A 244 -0.26 8.18 -6.60
CA SER A 244 0.93 7.43 -6.21
C SER A 244 1.76 8.11 -5.11
N SER A 245 1.68 9.43 -4.98
CA SER A 245 2.41 10.20 -3.96
C SER A 245 1.70 10.28 -2.61
N ASN A 246 0.43 9.87 -2.52
CA ASN A 246 -0.34 9.92 -1.27
C ASN A 246 0.32 9.12 -0.14
N ALA A 247 1.00 8.02 -0.47
CA ALA A 247 1.76 7.20 0.47
C ALA A 247 2.80 8.00 1.27
N LEU A 248 3.44 9.00 0.66
CA LEU A 248 4.44 9.86 1.32
C LEU A 248 3.82 10.70 2.45
N GLU A 249 2.62 11.21 2.24
CA GLU A 249 1.92 12.01 3.23
C GLU A 249 1.23 11.15 4.29
N SER A 250 0.66 10.01 3.91
CA SER A 250 -0.01 9.09 4.84
C SER A 250 0.95 8.24 5.67
N GLY A 251 2.21 8.10 5.23
CA GLY A 251 3.21 7.25 5.90
C GLY A 251 2.94 5.76 5.75
N TRP A 252 2.14 5.36 4.77
CA TRP A 252 1.87 3.96 4.48
C TRP A 252 2.86 3.43 3.45
N ILE A 253 3.60 2.36 3.79
CA ILE A 253 4.51 1.69 2.85
C ILE A 253 3.67 0.78 1.94
N PRO A 254 3.50 1.11 0.66
CA PRO A 254 2.74 0.29 -0.25
C PRO A 254 3.55 -0.93 -0.67
N SER A 255 3.02 -2.10 -0.42
CA SER A 255 3.55 -3.37 -0.92
C SER A 255 4.96 -3.71 -0.47
N PRO A 256 5.13 -4.18 0.76
CA PRO A 256 6.33 -4.92 1.13
C PRO A 256 6.53 -6.12 0.17
N LEU A 257 7.77 -6.59 0.01
CA LEU A 257 8.02 -7.84 -0.69
C LEU A 257 7.34 -8.98 0.11
N PRO A 258 6.44 -9.78 -0.50
CA PRO A 258 5.81 -10.87 0.23
C PRO A 258 6.86 -11.89 0.67
N ALA A 259 6.87 -12.26 1.95
CA ALA A 259 7.92 -13.08 2.56
C ALA A 259 7.71 -14.59 2.29
N ILE A 260 7.66 -15.00 1.03
CA ILE A 260 7.25 -16.35 0.64
C ILE A 260 8.29 -17.17 -0.13
N TYR A 261 9.46 -16.58 -0.43
CA TYR A 261 10.44 -17.18 -1.34
C TYR A 261 11.33 -18.21 -0.68
N THR A 262 11.32 -18.30 0.66
CA THR A 262 12.12 -19.22 1.47
C THR A 262 11.22 -20.09 2.36
N GLY A 263 11.84 -20.95 3.18
CA GLY A 263 11.15 -21.83 4.12
C GLY A 263 10.49 -23.07 3.49
N ASP A 264 10.71 -24.23 4.08
CA ASP A 264 10.10 -25.48 3.61
C ASP A 264 8.59 -25.52 3.87
N GLU A 265 8.11 -24.87 4.92
CA GLU A 265 6.68 -24.81 5.27
C GLU A 265 5.84 -24.09 4.21
N LEU A 266 6.44 -23.18 3.46
CA LEU A 266 5.79 -22.43 2.37
C LEU A 266 5.87 -23.13 1.00
N ARG A 267 6.52 -24.31 0.92
CA ARG A 267 6.70 -25.02 -0.35
C ARG A 267 5.37 -25.33 -1.05
N SER A 268 4.39 -25.87 -0.34
CA SER A 268 3.09 -26.21 -0.89
C SER A 268 2.34 -24.97 -1.40
N TYR A 269 2.50 -23.82 -0.75
CA TYR A 269 1.98 -22.55 -1.23
C TYR A 269 2.69 -22.12 -2.52
N ARG A 270 4.01 -22.20 -2.59
CA ARG A 270 4.77 -21.88 -3.81
C ARG A 270 4.47 -22.83 -4.97
N GLU A 271 4.17 -24.11 -4.68
CA GLU A 271 3.71 -25.07 -5.68
C GLU A 271 2.29 -24.78 -6.19
N TRP A 272 1.45 -24.11 -5.39
CA TRP A 272 0.12 -23.65 -5.77
C TRP A 272 0.18 -22.36 -6.61
N LEU A 273 1.13 -21.45 -6.36
CA LEU A 273 1.28 -20.19 -7.06
C LEU A 273 1.79 -20.36 -8.49
N PRO A 274 1.20 -19.70 -9.50
CA PRO A 274 1.71 -19.75 -10.86
C PRO A 274 3.02 -18.96 -10.99
N ALA A 275 3.99 -19.49 -11.73
CA ALA A 275 5.30 -18.86 -11.97
C ALA A 275 5.21 -17.47 -12.65
N ASN A 276 4.15 -17.21 -13.40
CA ASN A 276 3.87 -15.93 -14.07
C ASN A 276 2.86 -15.07 -13.31
N GLY A 277 2.57 -15.40 -12.04
CA GLY A 277 1.74 -14.61 -11.15
C GLY A 277 2.46 -13.37 -10.61
N TYR A 278 1.81 -12.70 -9.67
CA TYR A 278 2.38 -11.53 -8.99
C TYR A 278 3.74 -11.85 -8.37
N GLU A 279 3.80 -12.91 -7.60
CA GLU A 279 4.98 -13.33 -6.82
C GLU A 279 6.13 -13.82 -7.71
N GLY A 280 5.82 -14.48 -8.82
CA GLY A 280 6.84 -14.92 -9.78
C GLY A 280 7.40 -13.80 -10.66
N SER A 281 6.70 -12.66 -10.72
CA SER A 281 7.10 -11.46 -11.46
C SER A 281 7.36 -10.24 -10.57
N ALA A 282 7.32 -10.38 -9.25
CA ALA A 282 7.67 -9.33 -8.33
C ALA A 282 9.06 -8.77 -8.62
N SER A 283 9.16 -7.46 -8.71
CA SER A 283 10.41 -6.80 -9.08
C SER A 283 11.00 -6.02 -7.89
N ILE A 284 12.23 -6.31 -7.56
CA ILE A 284 13.04 -5.54 -6.61
C ILE A 284 13.84 -4.49 -7.40
N GLY A 285 14.01 -3.30 -6.82
CA GLY A 285 14.86 -2.22 -7.34
C GLY A 285 15.58 -1.48 -6.22
N GLY A 286 16.41 -0.51 -6.59
CA GLY A 286 17.14 0.33 -5.64
C GLY A 286 18.56 -0.15 -5.36
N SER A 287 19.26 0.62 -4.54
CA SER A 287 20.69 0.46 -4.26
C SER A 287 21.02 -0.60 -3.19
N PHE A 288 20.02 -1.00 -2.38
CA PHE A 288 20.25 -2.07 -1.41
C PHE A 288 20.36 -3.42 -2.13
N VAL A 289 21.46 -4.12 -1.91
CA VAL A 289 21.74 -5.44 -2.50
C VAL A 289 22.16 -6.41 -1.41
N SER A 290 21.44 -7.52 -1.31
CA SER A 290 21.84 -8.70 -0.54
C SER A 290 21.72 -9.95 -1.39
N ALA A 291 22.53 -10.96 -1.10
CA ALA A 291 22.39 -12.29 -1.70
C ALA A 291 21.22 -13.08 -1.11
N ASP A 292 20.80 -12.73 0.09
CA ASP A 292 19.70 -13.38 0.81
C ASP A 292 18.40 -12.59 0.62
N VAL A 293 17.37 -13.27 0.13
CA VAL A 293 16.05 -12.66 -0.07
C VAL A 293 15.35 -12.31 1.24
N GLU A 294 15.71 -12.95 2.34
CA GLU A 294 15.14 -12.67 3.66
C GLU A 294 15.53 -11.27 4.17
N ASP A 295 16.65 -10.71 3.74
CA ASP A 295 17.04 -9.34 4.07
C ASP A 295 16.09 -8.26 3.51
N TYR A 296 15.21 -8.65 2.58
CA TYR A 296 14.16 -7.80 2.03
C TYR A 296 12.80 -7.97 2.73
N TYR A 297 12.70 -8.88 3.71
CA TYR A 297 11.45 -9.13 4.42
C TYR A 297 11.25 -8.15 5.57
N PHE A 298 9.97 -7.87 5.84
CA PHE A 298 9.56 -7.02 6.93
C PHE A 298 8.69 -7.78 7.93
N THR A 299 8.88 -7.45 9.21
CA THR A 299 7.97 -7.83 10.29
C THR A 299 6.82 -6.82 10.39
N PRO A 300 5.73 -7.11 11.13
CA PRO A 300 4.70 -6.12 11.42
C PRO A 300 5.24 -4.85 12.10
N TRP A 301 6.26 -4.96 12.95
CA TRP A 301 6.87 -3.79 13.62
C TRP A 301 7.58 -2.88 12.62
N ASP A 302 8.31 -3.44 11.68
CA ASP A 302 9.01 -2.69 10.63
C ASP A 302 8.07 -1.79 9.82
N LEU A 303 6.83 -2.24 9.62
CA LEU A 303 5.80 -1.51 8.89
C LEU A 303 4.93 -0.61 9.78
N GLY A 304 5.21 -0.56 11.09
CA GLY A 304 4.43 0.20 12.07
C GLY A 304 3.11 -0.48 12.46
N TYR A 305 2.96 -1.78 12.19
CA TYR A 305 1.78 -2.59 12.54
C TYR A 305 1.93 -3.37 13.85
N GLY A 306 3.01 -3.18 14.61
CA GLY A 306 3.22 -3.87 15.87
C GLY A 306 2.05 -3.73 16.85
N HIS A 307 1.38 -2.57 16.88
CA HIS A 307 0.19 -2.33 17.69
C HIS A 307 -1.04 -3.18 17.28
N LEU A 308 -1.06 -3.70 16.05
CA LEU A 308 -2.11 -4.59 15.53
C LEU A 308 -1.88 -6.05 15.91
N VAL A 309 -0.65 -6.45 16.22
CA VAL A 309 -0.34 -7.82 16.64
C VAL A 309 -1.01 -8.09 17.98
N LYS A 310 -1.89 -9.10 18.01
CA LYS A 310 -2.63 -9.51 19.20
C LYS A 310 -2.52 -11.01 19.39
N PHE A 311 -2.09 -11.41 20.57
CA PHE A 311 -1.93 -12.81 20.96
C PHE A 311 -3.17 -13.37 21.67
N ASP A 312 -4.34 -12.83 21.37
CA ASP A 312 -5.64 -13.21 21.94
C ASP A 312 -6.34 -14.36 21.19
N HIS A 313 -5.75 -14.83 20.09
CA HIS A 313 -6.23 -15.96 19.29
C HIS A 313 -5.05 -16.69 18.64
N ASP A 314 -5.34 -17.84 18.04
CA ASP A 314 -4.34 -18.61 17.31
C ASP A 314 -4.30 -18.18 15.84
N PHE A 315 -3.09 -17.89 15.30
CA PHE A 315 -2.89 -17.51 13.92
C PHE A 315 -1.53 -17.97 13.39
N ILE A 316 -1.38 -18.03 12.06
CA ILE A 316 -0.11 -18.41 11.41
C ILE A 316 0.95 -17.34 11.71
N GLY A 317 2.10 -17.78 12.21
CA GLY A 317 3.21 -16.91 12.61
C GLY A 317 3.18 -16.46 14.08
N ARG A 318 2.14 -16.82 14.85
CA ARG A 318 2.01 -16.41 16.26
C ARG A 318 3.25 -16.72 17.09
N GLU A 319 3.73 -17.96 17.06
CA GLU A 319 4.89 -18.37 17.88
C GLU A 319 6.16 -17.60 17.53
N ALA A 320 6.36 -17.29 16.24
CA ALA A 320 7.50 -16.48 15.79
C ALA A 320 7.37 -15.04 16.29
N LEU A 321 6.18 -14.45 16.14
CA LEU A 321 5.92 -13.08 16.60
C LEU A 321 5.96 -12.94 18.13
N GLU A 322 5.53 -13.96 18.90
CA GLU A 322 5.68 -13.98 20.35
C GLU A 322 7.16 -13.98 20.77
N ARG A 323 8.03 -14.70 20.05
CA ARG A 323 9.49 -14.66 20.30
C ARG A 323 10.12 -13.32 19.96
N MET A 324 9.64 -12.66 18.89
CA MET A 324 10.15 -11.37 18.44
C MET A 324 9.64 -10.19 19.26
N ALA A 325 8.54 -10.36 20.03
CA ALA A 325 7.82 -9.23 20.64
C ALA A 325 8.65 -8.36 21.57
N ASP A 326 9.63 -8.96 22.24
CA ASP A 326 10.53 -8.28 23.19
C ASP A 326 11.89 -7.91 22.58
N ASP A 327 12.11 -8.19 21.28
CA ASP A 327 13.34 -7.86 20.58
C ASP A 327 13.38 -6.35 20.21
N GLU A 328 14.58 -5.84 19.91
CA GLU A 328 14.76 -4.54 19.31
C GLU A 328 14.29 -4.57 17.85
N HIS A 329 13.32 -3.68 17.51
CA HIS A 329 12.74 -3.63 16.17
C HIS A 329 13.30 -2.49 15.34
N ARG A 330 13.30 -2.67 14.02
CA ARG A 330 13.43 -1.54 13.10
C ARG A 330 12.15 -0.70 13.14
N HIS A 331 12.28 0.57 12.81
CA HIS A 331 11.16 1.50 12.83
C HIS A 331 10.88 2.09 11.44
N LYS A 332 9.62 2.13 11.11
CA LYS A 332 9.16 2.94 9.98
C LYS A 332 9.32 4.41 10.31
N VAL A 333 9.98 5.15 9.41
CA VAL A 333 10.21 6.59 9.51
C VAL A 333 9.98 7.26 8.17
N THR A 334 9.86 8.60 8.16
CA THR A 334 10.02 9.39 6.94
C THR A 334 11.43 9.99 6.94
N LEU A 335 12.12 9.94 5.81
CA LEU A 335 13.33 10.72 5.60
C LEU A 335 12.96 11.97 4.80
N ALA A 336 13.24 13.14 5.34
CA ALA A 336 13.15 14.42 4.63
C ALA A 336 14.51 14.71 4.02
N LEU A 337 14.60 14.68 2.69
CA LEU A 337 15.86 14.81 1.99
C LEU A 337 16.33 16.26 1.90
N HIS A 338 17.65 16.48 1.87
CA HIS A 338 18.22 17.83 1.75
C HIS A 338 18.00 18.37 0.34
N ASP A 339 17.43 19.56 0.25
CA ASP A 339 17.03 20.18 -1.02
C ASP A 339 18.21 20.41 -1.96
N ASP A 340 19.37 20.79 -1.43
CA ASP A 340 20.59 21.04 -2.22
C ASP A 340 21.08 19.73 -2.87
N ASP A 341 21.11 18.62 -2.13
CA ASP A 341 21.58 17.33 -2.66
C ASP A 341 20.60 16.78 -3.72
N VAL A 342 19.30 16.99 -3.52
CA VAL A 342 18.25 16.67 -4.51
C VAL A 342 18.43 17.52 -5.76
N ALA A 343 18.61 18.84 -5.61
CA ALA A 343 18.84 19.75 -6.72
C ALA A 343 20.10 19.41 -7.51
N ASP A 344 21.20 19.10 -6.83
CA ASP A 344 22.48 18.68 -7.46
C ASP A 344 22.29 17.34 -8.20
N THR A 345 21.54 16.40 -7.64
CA THR A 345 21.22 15.13 -8.29
C THR A 345 20.42 15.35 -9.57
N ILE A 346 19.39 16.20 -9.53
CA ILE A 346 18.59 16.57 -10.71
C ILE A 346 19.45 17.31 -11.74
N ALA A 347 20.37 18.20 -11.33
CA ALA A 347 21.23 18.96 -12.22
C ALA A 347 22.09 18.05 -13.11
N THR A 348 22.40 16.83 -12.68
CA THR A 348 23.12 15.85 -13.49
C THR A 348 22.40 15.45 -14.78
N MET A 349 21.08 15.66 -14.86
CA MET A 349 20.30 15.40 -16.07
C MET A 349 20.72 16.25 -17.27
N PHE A 350 21.39 17.38 -17.02
CA PHE A 350 21.93 18.26 -18.06
C PHE A 350 23.35 17.85 -18.51
N HIS A 351 23.95 16.84 -17.91
CA HIS A 351 25.23 16.29 -18.32
C HIS A 351 25.04 15.24 -19.44
N LYS A 352 26.03 15.09 -20.30
CA LYS A 352 26.00 14.04 -21.34
C LYS A 352 26.40 12.67 -20.79
N THR A 353 27.20 12.62 -19.75
CA THR A 353 27.71 11.43 -19.06
C THR A 353 27.53 11.58 -17.56
N ASP A 354 27.69 10.49 -16.82
CA ASP A 354 27.68 10.47 -15.34
C ASP A 354 26.38 11.04 -14.73
N ARG A 355 25.26 10.79 -15.40
CA ARG A 355 23.93 11.16 -14.92
C ARG A 355 23.53 10.26 -13.77
N ALA A 356 22.88 10.84 -12.77
CA ALA A 356 22.17 10.09 -11.74
C ALA A 356 20.99 9.32 -12.33
N LYS A 357 20.49 8.32 -11.62
CA LYS A 357 19.18 7.72 -11.91
C LYS A 357 18.14 8.84 -11.95
N PHE A 358 17.29 8.83 -12.96
CA PHE A 358 16.25 9.86 -13.12
C PHE A 358 15.36 9.92 -11.88
N ILE A 359 14.98 11.12 -11.45
CA ILE A 359 14.02 11.33 -10.38
C ILE A 359 12.72 11.79 -11.05
N ASP A 360 11.76 10.85 -11.22
CA ASP A 360 10.43 11.18 -11.72
C ASP A 360 9.60 11.86 -10.63
N TRP A 361 8.74 12.77 -11.04
CA TRP A 361 7.89 13.54 -10.15
C TRP A 361 6.42 13.23 -10.42
N PRO A 362 5.58 13.07 -9.37
CA PRO A 362 5.89 13.18 -7.94
C PRO A 362 6.45 11.90 -7.31
N SER A 363 6.51 10.77 -8.00
CA SER A 363 6.98 9.49 -7.44
C SER A 363 8.07 8.86 -8.30
N ALA A 364 9.26 8.71 -7.73
CA ALA A 364 10.42 8.08 -8.38
C ALA A 364 10.50 6.60 -8.00
N VAL A 365 9.51 5.82 -8.41
CA VAL A 365 9.37 4.39 -8.10
C VAL A 365 9.45 3.59 -9.39
N TYR A 366 10.49 2.77 -9.55
CA TYR A 366 10.82 2.06 -10.80
C TYR A 366 10.67 0.54 -10.71
N SER A 367 10.27 0.02 -9.55
CA SER A 367 10.02 -1.40 -9.31
C SER A 367 8.76 -1.57 -8.45
N MET A 368 8.27 -2.79 -8.35
CA MET A 368 7.15 -3.08 -7.44
C MET A 368 7.57 -2.93 -5.98
N HIS A 369 8.82 -3.28 -5.68
CA HIS A 369 9.41 -3.28 -4.34
C HIS A 369 10.77 -2.58 -4.39
N PRO A 370 10.82 -1.23 -4.25
CA PRO A 370 12.08 -0.51 -4.19
C PRO A 370 12.72 -0.64 -2.81
N PHE A 371 14.04 -0.82 -2.79
CA PHE A 371 14.87 -0.85 -1.60
C PHE A 371 16.14 -0.05 -1.87
N ASP A 372 16.20 1.19 -1.39
CA ASP A 372 17.39 1.99 -1.48
C ASP A 372 18.14 1.98 -0.14
N LEU A 373 19.46 1.87 -0.19
CA LEU A 373 20.32 1.77 0.97
C LEU A 373 20.32 3.07 1.78
N VAL A 374 20.17 2.97 3.09
CA VAL A 374 20.31 4.08 4.03
C VAL A 374 21.47 3.81 4.97
N THR A 375 22.38 4.81 5.09
CA THR A 375 23.61 4.69 5.89
C THR A 375 23.77 5.84 6.88
N VAL A 376 24.55 5.58 7.93
CA VAL A 376 25.11 6.58 8.83
C VAL A 376 26.63 6.35 8.91
N ASN A 377 27.42 7.35 8.56
CA ASN A 377 28.89 7.25 8.49
C ASN A 377 29.40 6.07 7.64
N GLY A 378 28.65 5.66 6.63
CA GLY A 378 28.98 4.54 5.75
C GLY A 378 28.46 3.17 6.23
N ASP A 379 27.98 3.05 7.45
CA ASP A 379 27.39 1.82 7.96
C ASP A 379 25.90 1.74 7.57
N THR A 380 25.46 0.56 7.10
CA THR A 380 24.05 0.32 6.76
C THR A 380 23.18 0.36 8.00
N VAL A 381 22.18 1.25 8.01
CA VAL A 381 21.24 1.41 9.12
C VAL A 381 19.79 1.12 8.75
N GLY A 382 19.51 0.89 7.46
CA GLY A 382 18.16 0.56 7.01
C GLY A 382 17.99 0.66 5.50
N VAL A 383 16.73 0.65 5.10
CA VAL A 383 16.32 0.72 3.69
C VAL A 383 15.18 1.72 3.48
N SER A 384 15.22 2.41 2.36
CA SER A 384 14.16 3.27 1.87
C SER A 384 13.29 2.49 0.88
N THR A 385 11.98 2.68 0.92
CA THR A 385 11.02 1.87 0.15
C THR A 385 10.09 2.67 -0.76
N TRP A 386 9.96 3.98 -0.58
CA TRP A 386 9.04 4.80 -1.37
C TRP A 386 9.53 6.25 -1.46
N PHE A 387 10.02 6.64 -2.62
CA PHE A 387 10.69 7.92 -2.86
C PHE A 387 9.81 8.83 -3.73
N GLY A 388 9.65 10.11 -3.35
CA GLY A 388 8.91 11.07 -4.15
C GLY A 388 8.79 12.46 -3.52
N TYR A 389 8.05 13.32 -4.21
CA TYR A 389 7.86 14.71 -3.84
C TYR A 389 6.42 15.01 -3.47
N THR A 390 6.22 15.73 -2.38
CA THR A 390 4.94 16.35 -2.04
C THR A 390 4.99 17.86 -2.25
N SER A 391 4.08 18.36 -3.08
CA SER A 391 3.93 19.80 -3.33
C SER A 391 3.35 20.54 -2.12
N ASN A 392 2.56 19.84 -1.31
CA ASN A 392 1.97 20.41 -0.09
C ASN A 392 3.04 20.77 0.94
N GLU A 393 4.08 19.94 1.06
CA GLU A 393 5.20 20.15 1.99
C GLU A 393 6.43 20.80 1.29
N ALA A 394 6.37 20.97 -0.03
CA ALA A 394 7.51 21.42 -0.86
C ALA A 394 8.79 20.61 -0.55
N LYS A 395 8.66 19.28 -0.41
CA LYS A 395 9.73 18.43 0.09
C LYS A 395 9.85 17.11 -0.66
N MET A 396 11.09 16.70 -0.93
CA MET A 396 11.40 15.34 -1.34
C MET A 396 11.46 14.45 -0.12
N LEU A 397 10.64 13.41 -0.09
CA LEU A 397 10.49 12.49 1.03
C LEU A 397 10.74 11.06 0.57
N THR A 398 11.11 10.21 1.52
CA THR A 398 11.04 8.77 1.34
C THR A 398 10.59 8.07 2.60
N LEU A 399 9.79 7.01 2.45
CA LEU A 399 9.45 6.12 3.56
C LEU A 399 10.58 5.11 3.73
N ALA A 400 11.03 4.93 4.94
CA ALA A 400 12.16 4.06 5.25
C ALA A 400 11.88 3.20 6.48
N VAL A 401 12.64 2.11 6.58
CA VAL A 401 12.68 1.23 7.76
C VAL A 401 14.11 1.26 8.29
N ILE A 402 14.29 1.79 9.49
CA ILE A 402 15.60 2.13 10.07
C ILE A 402 15.79 1.40 11.40
N ASN A 403 16.99 0.93 11.67
CA ASN A 403 17.38 0.31 12.93
C ASN A 403 17.17 1.27 14.12
N GLU A 404 16.70 0.76 15.24
CA GLU A 404 16.30 1.52 16.45
C GLU A 404 17.27 2.65 16.86
N PRO A 405 18.60 2.45 16.97
CA PRO A 405 19.49 3.51 17.42
C PRO A 405 19.48 4.75 16.53
N HIS A 406 19.13 4.59 15.25
CA HIS A 406 19.16 5.64 14.24
C HIS A 406 17.77 6.16 13.83
N ALA A 407 16.70 5.58 14.36
CA ALA A 407 15.32 5.90 13.96
C ALA A 407 14.75 7.18 14.64
N LYS A 408 15.54 7.88 15.46
CA LYS A 408 15.08 9.07 16.21
C LYS A 408 14.97 10.28 15.29
N PRO A 409 13.85 11.03 15.31
CA PRO A 409 13.72 12.28 14.58
C PRO A 409 14.88 13.23 14.83
N GLY A 410 15.42 13.81 13.77
CA GLY A 410 16.61 14.67 13.81
C GLY A 410 17.92 13.94 13.53
N THR A 411 17.93 12.61 13.41
CA THR A 411 19.12 11.86 13.02
C THR A 411 19.44 12.12 11.55
N GLU A 412 20.70 12.52 11.25
CA GLU A 412 21.21 12.64 9.90
C GLU A 412 21.54 11.27 9.32
N VAL A 413 21.07 11.02 8.10
CA VAL A 413 21.32 9.79 7.35
C VAL A 413 21.69 10.12 5.90
N THR A 414 22.24 9.16 5.19
CA THR A 414 22.52 9.24 3.76
C THR A 414 21.76 8.16 3.01
N LEU A 415 20.93 8.57 2.04
CA LEU A 415 20.28 7.69 1.07
C LEU A 415 21.22 7.52 -0.12
N LEU A 416 21.49 6.28 -0.53
CA LEU A 416 22.19 5.99 -1.78
C LEU A 416 21.14 5.84 -2.90
N TRP A 417 21.08 6.80 -3.80
CA TRP A 417 20.16 6.80 -4.93
C TRP A 417 20.78 6.19 -6.19
N GLY A 418 20.12 5.19 -6.78
CA GLY A 418 20.56 4.50 -7.99
C GLY A 418 21.05 3.08 -7.74
N GLU A 419 20.87 2.18 -8.72
CA GLU A 419 21.31 0.79 -8.65
C GLU A 419 22.84 0.66 -8.75
N GLU A 420 23.39 -0.35 -8.10
CA GLU A 420 24.81 -0.71 -8.23
C GLU A 420 25.15 -1.08 -9.68
N GLY A 421 26.32 -0.69 -10.14
CA GLY A 421 26.80 -0.96 -11.51
C GLY A 421 26.04 -0.17 -12.60
N GLY A 422 25.23 0.81 -12.23
CA GLY A 422 24.55 1.71 -13.18
C GLY A 422 23.24 1.19 -13.74
N GLY A 423 22.59 0.24 -13.07
CA GLY A 423 21.27 -0.23 -13.42
C GLY A 423 21.15 -1.75 -13.57
N THR A 424 19.94 -2.18 -13.85
CA THR A 424 19.56 -3.58 -14.09
C THR A 424 19.16 -3.78 -15.56
N SER A 425 18.72 -4.99 -15.91
CA SER A 425 18.16 -5.25 -17.24
C SER A 425 16.76 -4.64 -17.47
N LYS A 426 16.20 -3.92 -16.47
CA LYS A 426 14.86 -3.29 -16.57
C LYS A 426 14.87 -2.14 -17.58
N PRO A 427 13.98 -2.14 -18.56
CA PRO A 427 13.94 -1.09 -19.58
C PRO A 427 13.46 0.27 -19.03
N THR A 428 12.89 0.29 -17.82
CA THR A 428 12.41 1.50 -17.14
C THR A 428 13.50 2.24 -16.36
N VAL A 429 14.71 1.66 -16.29
CA VAL A 429 15.84 2.25 -15.57
C VAL A 429 17.01 2.36 -16.55
N GLU A 430 17.36 3.59 -16.88
CA GLU A 430 18.50 3.92 -17.76
C GLU A 430 19.85 3.69 -17.05
N PRO A 431 20.96 3.51 -17.79
CA PRO A 431 22.30 3.51 -17.22
C PRO A 431 22.58 4.82 -16.48
N HIS A 432 23.07 4.72 -15.24
CA HIS A 432 23.28 5.87 -14.35
C HIS A 432 24.46 5.65 -13.40
N VAL A 433 24.81 6.70 -12.67
CA VAL A 433 25.73 6.62 -11.54
C VAL A 433 24.98 6.84 -10.24
N GLN A 434 25.39 6.14 -9.19
CA GLN A 434 24.82 6.32 -7.86
C GLN A 434 25.15 7.71 -7.30
N ARG A 435 24.22 8.26 -6.51
CA ARG A 435 24.36 9.54 -5.80
C ARG A 435 23.98 9.37 -4.35
N GLU A 436 24.78 9.96 -3.48
CA GLU A 436 24.42 10.12 -2.08
C GLU A 436 23.54 11.36 -1.91
N ILE A 437 22.43 11.20 -1.21
CA ILE A 437 21.49 12.26 -0.87
C ILE A 437 21.33 12.24 0.65
N ARG A 438 21.79 13.29 1.32
CA ARG A 438 21.58 13.41 2.76
C ARG A 438 20.11 13.63 3.08
N GLY A 439 19.70 13.21 4.26
CA GLY A 439 18.36 13.40 4.75
C GLY A 439 18.29 13.32 6.27
N VAL A 440 17.18 13.76 6.81
CA VAL A 440 16.91 13.78 8.24
C VAL A 440 15.77 12.84 8.55
N VAL A 441 15.97 11.93 9.51
CA VAL A 441 14.90 11.12 10.06
C VAL A 441 13.83 12.04 10.64
N SER A 442 12.61 11.85 10.18
CA SER A 442 11.45 12.67 10.52
C SER A 442 10.30 11.78 11.00
N PRO A 443 9.32 12.35 11.73
CA PRO A 443 8.15 11.58 12.11
C PRO A 443 7.42 10.94 10.93
N VAL A 444 6.81 9.79 11.15
CA VAL A 444 5.91 9.13 10.21
C VAL A 444 4.51 9.04 10.81
N PRO A 445 3.45 9.50 10.14
CA PRO A 445 3.44 10.33 8.91
C PRO A 445 4.23 11.64 9.04
N TYR A 446 4.81 12.12 7.92
CA TYR A 446 5.54 13.40 7.89
C TYR A 446 4.61 14.59 8.07
N VAL A 447 3.46 14.56 7.42
CA VAL A 447 2.48 15.66 7.40
C VAL A 447 1.78 15.79 8.75
N GLU A 448 1.77 16.99 9.31
CA GLU A 448 1.26 17.23 10.66
C GLU A 448 -0.23 16.93 10.80
N VAL A 449 -1.06 17.35 9.85
CA VAL A 449 -2.50 17.07 9.87
C VAL A 449 -2.80 15.55 9.87
N VAL A 450 -1.95 14.77 9.22
CA VAL A 450 -2.07 13.30 9.25
C VAL A 450 -1.73 12.76 10.63
N ARG A 451 -0.64 13.23 11.24
CA ARG A 451 -0.30 12.84 12.64
C ARG A 451 -1.40 13.22 13.63
N GLN A 452 -1.93 14.43 13.51
CA GLN A 452 -3.04 14.91 14.36
C GLN A 452 -4.29 14.04 14.21
N SER A 453 -4.52 13.43 13.04
CA SER A 453 -5.64 12.51 12.84
C SER A 453 -5.58 11.26 13.71
N TYR A 454 -4.42 10.89 14.25
CA TYR A 454 -4.24 9.79 15.19
C TYR A 454 -4.38 10.20 16.67
N ALA A 455 -4.58 11.49 16.97
CA ALA A 455 -4.78 11.95 18.33
C ALA A 455 -6.09 11.40 18.94
N PRO A 456 -6.17 11.25 20.28
CA PRO A 456 -7.34 10.67 20.94
C PRO A 456 -8.66 11.43 20.72
N ASP A 457 -8.59 12.72 20.44
CA ASP A 457 -9.72 13.63 20.18
C ASP A 457 -9.94 13.94 18.70
N SER A 458 -9.21 13.26 17.81
CA SER A 458 -9.34 13.44 16.37
C SER A 458 -10.61 12.78 15.81
N TRP A 459 -10.92 13.11 14.54
CA TRP A 459 -12.03 12.50 13.82
C TRP A 459 -11.91 10.95 13.67
N ARG A 460 -10.69 10.39 13.78
CA ARG A 460 -10.49 8.93 13.77
C ARG A 460 -10.88 8.28 15.09
N SER A 461 -10.61 8.98 16.20
CA SER A 461 -10.79 8.47 17.56
C SER A 461 -12.13 8.87 18.16
N ALA A 462 -12.69 10.02 17.73
CA ALA A 462 -13.97 10.49 18.22
C ALA A 462 -15.07 9.46 17.91
N ALA A 463 -15.74 9.02 18.99
CA ALA A 463 -17.03 8.40 18.89
C ALA A 463 -18.03 9.52 18.60
N VAL A 464 -18.36 9.72 17.36
CA VAL A 464 -19.42 10.62 16.96
C VAL A 464 -20.59 9.77 16.54
#